data_04704aaf19dd6403239e664eeea71217
#
_entry.id   04704aaf19dd6403239e664eeea71217
#
_cell.length_a   1.000
_cell.length_b   1.000
_cell.length_c   1.000
_cell.angle_alpha   90.00
_cell.angle_beta   90.00
_cell.angle_gamma   90.00
#
_symmetry.space_group_name_H-M   'P 1'
#
loop_
_entity.id
_entity.type
_entity.pdbx_description
1 polymer ?
#
loop_
_entity_poly.entity_id
_entity_poly.type
_entity_poly.pdbx_seq_one_letter_code
_entity_poly.pdbx_strand_id
1 'polypeptide(L)'
;MHELGAYICPLNCGHLFHQSVPKVAHRELRFPFQYRTMKTKSPQDTATIMSELVLPNDTNTLGNLMGGRLMHWMDIAAAISAMKHCNCPVVTASVDNVSFNAPIRLGNLLTIECKVTRSFNSSMEVYLKVWGEDLHAQWRYFTNEAYMTFVALDPNGNPRKIPELIPQTDEEKKMWEGALRRRQIRLILGGKMKPEEAGELRSLFIQD
;
A
#
# COMPACT_ATOMS: atom_id res chain seq x y z
N MET A 1 -27.59 22.35 -46.52
CA MET A 1 -27.23 23.72 -46.20
C MET A 1 -27.94 24.05 -44.87
N HIS A 2 -27.30 23.89 -43.74
CA HIS A 2 -27.64 24.52 -42.48
C HIS A 2 -26.32 24.78 -41.74
N GLU A 3 -26.07 26.09 -41.63
CA GLU A 3 -24.88 26.66 -40.97
C GLU A 3 -24.93 26.42 -39.46
N LEU A 4 -23.86 25.92 -38.88
CA LEU A 4 -23.61 25.91 -37.46
C LEU A 4 -22.94 27.23 -37.08
N GLY A 5 -23.73 28.11 -36.48
CA GLY A 5 -23.28 29.40 -35.97
C GLY A 5 -22.34 29.21 -34.78
N ALA A 6 -21.11 29.70 -34.93
CA ALA A 6 -20.14 29.86 -33.86
C ALA A 6 -20.58 31.00 -32.92
N TYR A 7 -20.85 30.69 -31.64
CA TYR A 7 -20.98 31.70 -30.60
C TYR A 7 -19.60 32.16 -30.15
N ILE A 8 -19.14 33.27 -30.69
CA ILE A 8 -17.99 34.01 -30.17
C ILE A 8 -18.54 35.00 -29.14
N CYS A 9 -18.08 34.86 -27.90
CA CYS A 9 -18.36 35.82 -26.84
C CYS A 9 -17.33 36.95 -26.90
N PRO A 10 -17.73 38.22 -27.16
CA PRO A 10 -16.81 39.33 -27.13
C PRO A 10 -16.83 39.99 -25.75
N LEU A 11 -15.98 39.58 -24.85
CA LEU A 11 -15.67 40.39 -23.67
C LEU A 11 -14.19 40.81 -23.68
N ASN A 12 -14.01 42.03 -24.17
CA ASN A 12 -12.82 42.83 -24.05
C ASN A 12 -12.66 43.20 -22.56
N CYS A 13 -11.79 42.54 -21.81
CA CYS A 13 -11.34 42.91 -20.49
C CYS A 13 -9.82 43.09 -20.49
N GLY A 14 -9.39 44.17 -21.16
CA GLY A 14 -8.15 44.83 -20.79
C GLY A 14 -8.34 45.63 -19.52
N HIS A 15 -7.43 45.40 -18.60
CA HIS A 15 -7.06 46.13 -17.38
C HIS A 15 -7.35 45.45 -16.04
N LEU A 16 -6.27 45.40 -15.27
CA LEU A 16 -6.20 45.23 -13.81
C LEU A 16 -6.33 43.81 -13.30
N PHE A 17 -5.19 43.13 -13.13
CA PHE A 17 -4.88 42.47 -11.86
C PHE A 17 -3.35 42.21 -11.80
N HIS A 18 -2.57 43.28 -11.61
CA HIS A 18 -1.27 43.17 -10.95
C HIS A 18 -1.53 43.07 -9.44
N GLN A 19 -2.18 41.98 -9.03
CA GLN A 19 -2.14 41.62 -7.62
C GLN A 19 -0.93 40.71 -7.44
N SER A 20 0.05 41.25 -6.72
CA SER A 20 1.19 40.54 -6.18
C SER A 20 0.66 39.29 -5.46
N VAL A 21 0.96 38.10 -6.00
CA VAL A 21 0.75 36.83 -5.30
C VAL A 21 1.48 36.96 -3.97
N PRO A 22 0.79 36.89 -2.82
CA PRO A 22 1.47 36.93 -1.54
C PRO A 22 2.46 35.76 -1.52
N LYS A 23 3.74 36.08 -1.30
CA LYS A 23 4.75 35.08 -0.99
C LYS A 23 4.22 34.31 0.22
N VAL A 24 3.63 33.14 -0.02
CA VAL A 24 3.33 32.19 1.04
C VAL A 24 4.68 31.86 1.65
N ALA A 25 4.96 32.44 2.80
CA ALA A 25 6.10 32.06 3.60
C ALA A 25 6.01 30.56 3.78
N HIS A 26 6.99 29.81 3.29
CA HIS A 26 7.17 28.40 3.61
C HIS A 26 7.37 28.35 5.12
N ARG A 27 6.26 28.33 5.83
CA ARG A 27 6.24 27.98 7.24
C ARG A 27 6.69 26.54 7.25
N GLU A 28 7.97 26.30 7.54
CA GLU A 28 8.44 24.96 7.86
C GLU A 28 7.45 24.41 8.89
N LEU A 29 6.61 23.50 8.47
CA LEU A 29 5.78 22.69 9.37
C LEU A 29 6.77 21.80 10.15
N ARG A 30 7.44 22.41 11.14
CA ARG A 30 8.12 21.67 12.19
C ARG A 30 7.01 20.98 12.98
N PHE A 31 6.59 19.82 12.49
CA PHE A 31 5.90 18.90 13.36
C PHE A 31 6.87 18.58 14.49
N PRO A 32 6.54 18.90 15.75
CA PRO A 32 7.34 18.43 16.86
C PRO A 32 7.27 16.91 16.85
N PHE A 33 8.28 16.29 16.27
CA PHE A 33 8.44 14.84 16.27
C PHE A 33 8.87 14.46 17.69
N GLN A 34 7.91 14.57 18.65
CA GLN A 34 8.12 14.04 19.99
C GLN A 34 8.25 12.53 19.82
N TYR A 35 9.42 11.99 20.16
CA TYR A 35 9.68 10.59 20.34
C TYR A 35 8.73 10.02 21.41
N ARG A 36 7.49 9.78 20.99
CA ARG A 36 6.54 9.07 21.83
C ARG A 36 7.11 7.67 22.01
N THR A 37 7.24 7.21 23.26
CA THR A 37 7.67 5.85 23.61
C THR A 37 7.06 4.86 22.61
N MET A 38 7.88 4.01 21.99
CA MET A 38 7.42 3.02 21.02
C MET A 38 6.53 2.02 21.74
N LYS A 39 5.22 2.29 21.78
CA LYS A 39 4.24 1.34 22.31
C LYS A 39 4.09 0.20 21.31
N THR A 40 4.06 -1.03 21.81
CA THR A 40 3.68 -2.20 21.01
C THR A 40 2.32 -1.97 20.35
N LYS A 41 2.11 -2.54 19.19
CA LYS A 41 0.85 -2.47 18.43
C LYS A 41 0.36 -3.86 18.07
N SER A 42 -0.93 -3.99 17.87
CA SER A 42 -1.55 -5.17 17.29
C SER A 42 -1.71 -5.03 15.77
N PRO A 43 -1.91 -6.12 15.02
CA PRO A 43 -2.29 -6.04 13.60
C PRO A 43 -3.53 -5.19 13.37
N GLN A 44 -4.52 -5.25 14.26
CA GLN A 44 -5.77 -4.48 14.16
C GLN A 44 -5.54 -2.97 14.24
N ASP A 45 -4.54 -2.48 15.00
CA ASP A 45 -4.20 -1.06 15.05
C ASP A 45 -3.69 -0.52 13.71
N THR A 46 -3.29 -1.40 12.81
CA THR A 46 -2.73 -1.08 11.49
C THR A 46 -3.72 -1.30 10.35
N ALA A 47 -4.87 -1.92 10.66
CA ALA A 47 -5.87 -2.27 9.65
C ALA A 47 -6.25 -1.06 8.80
N THR A 48 -6.27 -1.27 7.49
CA THR A 48 -6.59 -0.27 6.50
C THR A 48 -7.50 -0.90 5.44
N ILE A 49 -8.56 -0.20 5.11
CA ILE A 49 -9.46 -0.54 4.02
C ILE A 49 -9.46 0.64 3.07
N MET A 50 -9.22 0.38 1.80
CA MET A 50 -9.28 1.35 0.71
C MET A 50 -10.20 0.80 -0.37
N SER A 51 -11.08 1.65 -0.90
CA SER A 51 -11.98 1.26 -1.99
C SER A 51 -11.87 2.27 -3.11
N GLU A 52 -11.85 1.78 -4.36
CA GLU A 52 -11.75 2.57 -5.57
C GLU A 52 -12.76 2.06 -6.60
N LEU A 53 -13.41 2.98 -7.31
CA LEU A 53 -14.24 2.64 -8.45
C LEU A 53 -13.36 2.52 -9.70
N VAL A 54 -13.49 1.41 -10.43
CA VAL A 54 -12.73 1.19 -11.67
C VAL A 54 -13.30 2.06 -12.78
N LEU A 55 -12.55 3.08 -13.18
CA LEU A 55 -12.91 4.05 -14.21
C LEU A 55 -12.30 3.68 -15.58
N PRO A 56 -12.77 4.28 -16.70
CA PRO A 56 -12.23 3.99 -18.03
C PRO A 56 -10.72 4.16 -18.13
N ASN A 57 -10.14 5.17 -17.48
CA ASN A 57 -8.69 5.43 -17.48
C ASN A 57 -7.86 4.40 -16.69
N ASP A 58 -8.52 3.53 -15.92
CA ASP A 58 -7.87 2.48 -15.13
C ASP A 58 -7.86 1.14 -15.85
N THR A 59 -8.55 1.05 -17.02
CA THR A 59 -8.78 -0.20 -17.73
C THR A 59 -7.89 -0.38 -18.95
N ASN A 60 -7.62 -1.64 -19.27
CA ASN A 60 -6.98 -2.06 -20.52
C ASN A 60 -8.02 -2.13 -21.67
N THR A 61 -7.57 -2.50 -22.87
CA THR A 61 -8.41 -2.65 -24.07
C THR A 61 -9.52 -3.71 -23.96
N LEU A 62 -9.45 -4.59 -22.94
CA LEU A 62 -10.49 -5.59 -22.65
C LEU A 62 -11.53 -5.10 -21.63
N GLY A 63 -11.43 -3.83 -21.20
CA GLY A 63 -12.32 -3.28 -20.17
C GLY A 63 -12.05 -3.81 -18.75
N ASN A 64 -10.89 -4.39 -18.50
CA ASN A 64 -10.48 -4.86 -17.19
C ASN A 64 -9.45 -3.91 -16.57
N LEU A 65 -9.45 -3.80 -15.24
CA LEU A 65 -8.45 -3.04 -14.48
C LEU A 65 -7.03 -3.47 -14.87
N MET A 66 -6.18 -2.50 -15.20
CA MET A 66 -4.77 -2.75 -15.48
C MET A 66 -4.03 -3.24 -14.22
N GLY A 67 -3.22 -4.29 -14.35
CA GLY A 67 -2.43 -4.82 -13.25
C GLY A 67 -1.51 -3.78 -12.60
N GLY A 68 -0.88 -2.92 -13.40
CA GLY A 68 -0.06 -1.81 -12.87
C GLY A 68 -0.87 -0.79 -12.06
N ARG A 69 -2.13 -0.54 -12.43
CA ARG A 69 -3.02 0.34 -11.68
C ARG A 69 -3.43 -0.29 -10.35
N LEU A 70 -3.75 -1.57 -10.37
CA LEU A 70 -4.03 -2.33 -9.15
C LEU A 70 -2.82 -2.33 -8.20
N MET A 71 -1.63 -2.60 -8.72
CA MET A 71 -0.39 -2.56 -7.92
C MET A 71 -0.15 -1.19 -7.29
N HIS A 72 -0.44 -0.10 -7.99
CA HIS A 72 -0.34 1.26 -7.46
C HIS A 72 -1.28 1.47 -6.25
N TRP A 73 -2.53 1.04 -6.33
CA TRP A 73 -3.46 1.15 -5.21
C TRP A 73 -3.11 0.22 -4.05
N MET A 74 -2.62 -0.98 -4.34
CA MET A 74 -2.12 -1.90 -3.32
C MET A 74 -0.95 -1.30 -2.55
N ASP A 75 0.00 -0.65 -3.25
CA ASP A 75 1.15 0.02 -2.62
C ASP A 75 0.70 1.15 -1.69
N ILE A 76 -0.24 2.00 -2.14
CA ILE A 76 -0.80 3.08 -1.31
C ILE A 76 -1.46 2.53 -0.05
N ALA A 77 -2.36 1.55 -0.18
CA ALA A 77 -3.09 0.99 0.95
C ALA A 77 -2.15 0.34 1.97
N ALA A 78 -1.15 -0.42 1.47
CA ALA A 78 -0.16 -1.06 2.30
C ALA A 78 0.78 -0.06 2.98
N ALA A 79 1.20 1.01 2.28
CA ALA A 79 2.00 2.09 2.86
C ALA A 79 1.24 2.79 4.00
N ILE A 80 -0.06 3.04 3.85
CA ILE A 80 -0.90 3.60 4.92
C ILE A 80 -0.91 2.67 6.15
N SER A 81 -1.09 1.35 5.94
CA SER A 81 -1.04 0.36 7.02
C SER A 81 0.32 0.36 7.72
N ALA A 82 1.41 0.38 6.96
CA ALA A 82 2.77 0.46 7.47
C ALA A 82 3.02 1.77 8.25
N MET A 83 2.58 2.92 7.74
CA MET A 83 2.68 4.21 8.44
C MET A 83 1.86 4.24 9.72
N LYS A 84 0.67 3.64 9.78
CA LYS A 84 -0.10 3.48 11.02
C LYS A 84 0.70 2.69 12.07
N HIS A 85 1.52 1.71 11.64
CA HIS A 85 2.36 0.94 12.54
C HIS A 85 3.53 1.75 13.09
N CYS A 86 4.35 2.34 12.22
CA CYS A 86 5.61 2.97 12.61
C CYS A 86 5.51 4.48 12.93
N ASN A 87 4.41 5.15 12.56
CA ASN A 87 4.21 6.60 12.67
C ASN A 87 5.35 7.42 12.06
N CYS A 88 5.89 6.98 10.92
CA CYS A 88 6.96 7.67 10.19
C CYS A 88 6.88 7.33 8.69
N PRO A 89 7.62 8.02 7.81
CA PRO A 89 7.70 7.70 6.40
C PRO A 89 8.19 6.27 6.18
N VAL A 90 7.67 5.62 5.13
CA VAL A 90 8.04 4.27 4.73
C VAL A 90 8.36 4.22 3.24
N VAL A 91 9.19 3.26 2.84
CA VAL A 91 9.46 2.94 1.43
C VAL A 91 9.19 1.47 1.19
N THR A 92 8.64 1.16 0.02
CA THR A 92 8.41 -0.21 -0.43
C THR A 92 9.74 -0.87 -0.74
N ALA A 93 10.02 -1.99 -0.10
CA ALA A 93 11.27 -2.74 -0.28
C ALA A 93 11.10 -3.98 -1.15
N SER A 94 9.95 -4.65 -1.05
CA SER A 94 9.60 -5.78 -1.92
C SER A 94 8.10 -5.98 -2.01
N VAL A 95 7.68 -6.59 -3.09
CA VAL A 95 6.33 -7.11 -3.32
C VAL A 95 6.48 -8.59 -3.61
N ASP A 96 5.89 -9.42 -2.77
CA ASP A 96 6.05 -10.86 -2.85
C ASP A 96 4.81 -11.50 -3.48
N ASN A 97 5.04 -12.26 -4.55
CA ASN A 97 4.11 -13.20 -5.16
C ASN A 97 2.69 -12.68 -5.43
N VAL A 98 2.57 -11.65 -6.25
CA VAL A 98 1.25 -11.16 -6.70
C VAL A 98 0.75 -12.00 -7.86
N SER A 99 -0.41 -12.65 -7.67
CA SER A 99 -1.12 -13.39 -8.72
C SER A 99 -2.45 -12.72 -9.01
N PHE A 100 -2.77 -12.52 -10.28
CA PHE A 100 -4.04 -11.93 -10.72
C PHE A 100 -5.00 -13.05 -11.09
N ASN A 101 -5.81 -13.52 -10.13
CA ASN A 101 -6.64 -14.71 -10.30
C ASN A 101 -7.99 -14.44 -10.96
N ALA A 102 -8.51 -13.22 -10.82
CA ALA A 102 -9.78 -12.82 -11.41
C ALA A 102 -9.71 -11.37 -11.93
N PRO A 103 -10.31 -11.09 -13.12
CA PRO A 103 -10.38 -9.74 -13.66
C PRO A 103 -11.35 -8.86 -12.87
N ILE A 104 -11.00 -7.60 -12.67
CA ILE A 104 -11.89 -6.58 -12.12
C ILE A 104 -12.32 -5.69 -13.29
N ARG A 105 -13.60 -5.58 -13.52
CA ARG A 105 -14.16 -4.92 -14.72
C ARG A 105 -14.37 -3.43 -14.50
N LEU A 106 -14.46 -2.69 -15.60
CA LEU A 106 -14.94 -1.32 -15.62
C LEU A 106 -16.27 -1.22 -14.86
N GLY A 107 -16.40 -0.23 -13.98
CA GLY A 107 -17.58 0.00 -13.16
C GLY A 107 -17.67 -0.87 -11.89
N ASN A 108 -16.79 -1.85 -11.71
CA ASN A 108 -16.73 -2.59 -10.45
C ASN A 108 -16.07 -1.76 -9.35
N LEU A 109 -16.45 -2.02 -8.12
CA LEU A 109 -15.76 -1.52 -6.94
C LEU A 109 -14.60 -2.44 -6.62
N LEU A 110 -13.41 -1.87 -6.44
CA LEU A 110 -12.24 -2.53 -5.88
C LEU A 110 -12.18 -2.23 -4.39
N THR A 111 -11.95 -3.24 -3.56
CA THR A 111 -11.66 -3.05 -2.13
C THR A 111 -10.37 -3.77 -1.75
N ILE A 112 -9.45 -3.05 -1.12
CA ILE A 112 -8.18 -3.56 -0.61
C ILE A 112 -8.24 -3.49 0.91
N GLU A 113 -8.08 -4.65 1.53
CA GLU A 113 -7.98 -4.81 2.98
C GLU A 113 -6.55 -5.18 3.33
N CYS A 114 -5.90 -4.44 4.21
CA CYS A 114 -4.53 -4.74 4.59
C CYS A 114 -4.24 -4.49 6.08
N LYS A 115 -3.27 -5.23 6.60
CA LYS A 115 -2.75 -5.09 7.96
C LYS A 115 -1.29 -5.55 8.03
N VAL A 116 -0.54 -4.99 8.97
CA VAL A 116 0.82 -5.46 9.25
C VAL A 116 0.74 -6.84 9.89
N THR A 117 1.52 -7.79 9.38
CA THR A 117 1.58 -9.16 9.89
C THR A 117 2.75 -9.38 10.85
N ARG A 118 3.89 -8.71 10.59
CA ARG A 118 5.07 -8.79 11.45
C ARG A 118 5.94 -7.54 11.31
N SER A 119 6.45 -7.05 12.44
CA SER A 119 7.53 -6.06 12.48
C SER A 119 8.87 -6.75 12.72
N PHE A 120 9.92 -6.16 12.14
CA PHE A 120 11.33 -6.51 12.36
C PHE A 120 12.05 -5.30 12.98
N ASN A 121 13.36 -5.17 12.82
CA ASN A 121 14.08 -4.04 13.41
C ASN A 121 13.63 -2.69 12.81
N SER A 122 13.71 -2.54 11.48
CA SER A 122 13.34 -1.31 10.76
C SER A 122 12.38 -1.56 9.60
N SER A 123 11.94 -2.80 9.40
CA SER A 123 11.04 -3.20 8.34
C SER A 123 9.84 -3.93 8.90
N MET A 124 8.78 -3.96 8.12
CA MET A 124 7.55 -4.68 8.44
C MET A 124 6.96 -5.31 7.21
N GLU A 125 6.27 -6.43 7.41
CA GLU A 125 5.49 -7.09 6.37
C GLU A 125 4.02 -6.69 6.50
N VAL A 126 3.40 -6.33 5.39
CA VAL A 126 1.97 -6.03 5.26
C VAL A 126 1.33 -7.08 4.38
N TYR A 127 0.24 -7.68 4.85
CA TYR A 127 -0.62 -8.57 4.09
C TYR A 127 -1.79 -7.79 3.51
N LEU A 128 -2.11 -8.07 2.25
CA LEU A 128 -3.22 -7.46 1.53
C LEU A 128 -4.15 -8.54 0.98
N LYS A 129 -5.46 -8.26 1.07
CA LYS A 129 -6.52 -8.97 0.31
C LYS A 129 -7.19 -7.97 -0.62
N VAL A 130 -7.45 -8.40 -1.83
CA VAL A 130 -8.14 -7.61 -2.85
C VAL A 130 -9.44 -8.27 -3.25
N TRP A 131 -10.49 -7.49 -3.26
CA TRP A 131 -11.84 -7.88 -3.62
C TRP A 131 -12.34 -7.03 -4.78
N GLY A 132 -13.00 -7.68 -5.73
CA GLY A 132 -13.82 -7.01 -6.73
C GLY A 132 -15.28 -7.14 -6.34
N GLU A 133 -16.10 -6.11 -6.64
CA GLU A 133 -17.52 -6.14 -6.38
C GLU A 133 -18.28 -5.53 -7.56
N ASP A 134 -19.21 -6.29 -8.11
CA ASP A 134 -20.21 -5.79 -9.05
C ASP A 134 -21.38 -5.27 -8.23
N LEU A 135 -21.51 -3.94 -8.15
CA LEU A 135 -22.56 -3.29 -7.36
C LEU A 135 -23.96 -3.50 -7.92
N HIS A 136 -24.10 -3.73 -9.24
CA HIS A 136 -25.39 -4.00 -9.88
C HIS A 136 -25.85 -5.43 -9.63
N ALA A 137 -24.91 -6.39 -9.75
CA ALA A 137 -25.19 -7.80 -9.48
C ALA A 137 -25.16 -8.13 -7.98
N GLN A 138 -24.77 -7.20 -7.12
CA GLN A 138 -24.57 -7.38 -5.68
C GLN A 138 -23.67 -8.58 -5.34
N TRP A 139 -22.62 -8.74 -6.13
CA TRP A 139 -21.70 -9.87 -6.01
C TRP A 139 -20.27 -9.43 -5.75
N ARG A 140 -19.73 -9.84 -4.59
CA ARG A 140 -18.33 -9.61 -4.19
C ARG A 140 -17.54 -10.88 -4.38
N TYR A 141 -16.33 -10.76 -4.94
CA TYR A 141 -15.45 -11.89 -5.24
C TYR A 141 -14.00 -11.57 -4.89
N PHE A 142 -13.31 -12.60 -4.44
CA PHE A 142 -11.88 -12.51 -4.17
C PHE A 142 -11.08 -12.48 -5.47
N THR A 143 -10.13 -11.57 -5.57
CA THR A 143 -9.31 -11.42 -6.78
C THR A 143 -7.88 -11.84 -6.57
N ASN A 144 -7.22 -11.34 -5.53
CA ASN A 144 -5.84 -11.68 -5.23
C ASN A 144 -5.45 -11.30 -3.80
N GLU A 145 -4.29 -11.81 -3.39
CA GLU A 145 -3.61 -11.44 -2.17
C GLU A 145 -2.13 -11.21 -2.43
N ALA A 146 -1.47 -10.48 -1.55
CA ALA A 146 -0.05 -10.25 -1.63
C ALA A 146 0.55 -9.95 -0.25
N TYR A 147 1.86 -10.10 -0.17
CA TYR A 147 2.67 -9.61 0.93
C TYR A 147 3.61 -8.54 0.43
N MET A 148 3.66 -7.42 1.12
CA MET A 148 4.56 -6.31 0.80
C MET A 148 5.44 -6.00 1.99
N THR A 149 6.71 -5.69 1.74
CA THR A 149 7.65 -5.30 2.79
C THR A 149 7.96 -3.82 2.68
N PHE A 150 7.83 -3.13 3.80
CA PHE A 150 8.18 -1.71 3.94
C PHE A 150 9.34 -1.52 4.89
N VAL A 151 10.17 -0.53 4.63
CA VAL A 151 11.23 -0.04 5.50
C VAL A 151 10.86 1.33 6.02
N ALA A 152 10.88 1.48 7.34
CA ALA A 152 10.64 2.74 8.03
C ALA A 152 11.89 3.63 8.01
N LEU A 153 11.71 4.92 7.68
CA LEU A 153 12.79 5.87 7.54
C LEU A 153 12.73 6.97 8.60
N ASP A 154 13.90 7.45 9.00
CA ASP A 154 14.05 8.67 9.76
C ASP A 154 13.98 9.92 8.85
N PRO A 155 13.98 11.16 9.38
CA PRO A 155 13.98 12.37 8.58
C PRO A 155 15.18 12.54 7.64
N ASN A 156 16.27 11.80 7.87
CA ASN A 156 17.47 11.81 7.04
C ASN A 156 17.45 10.70 5.97
N GLY A 157 16.37 9.91 5.90
CA GLY A 157 16.24 8.82 4.94
C GLY A 157 16.91 7.51 5.37
N ASN A 158 17.38 7.38 6.61
CA ASN A 158 18.00 6.15 7.11
C ASN A 158 16.96 5.19 7.71
N PRO A 159 17.18 3.87 7.65
CA PRO A 159 16.32 2.89 8.29
C PRO A 159 16.20 3.14 9.81
N ARG A 160 14.97 3.22 10.31
CA ARG A 160 14.64 3.53 11.69
C ARG A 160 14.01 2.33 12.40
N LYS A 161 14.39 2.13 13.68
CA LYS A 161 13.72 1.12 14.54
C LYS A 161 12.23 1.43 14.70
N ILE A 162 11.40 0.39 14.66
CA ILE A 162 9.93 0.47 14.72
C ILE A 162 9.38 -0.25 15.95
N PRO A 163 8.12 0.03 16.35
CA PRO A 163 7.46 -0.70 17.42
C PRO A 163 7.38 -2.20 17.14
N GLU A 164 7.32 -3.00 18.18
CA GLU A 164 7.00 -4.41 18.08
C GLU A 164 5.52 -4.61 17.77
N LEU A 165 5.21 -5.58 16.89
CA LEU A 165 3.85 -6.02 16.59
C LEU A 165 3.54 -7.31 17.37
N ILE A 166 2.45 -7.29 18.14
CA ILE A 166 2.00 -8.43 18.96
C ILE A 166 0.70 -8.97 18.37
N PRO A 167 0.70 -10.18 17.77
CA PRO A 167 -0.52 -10.81 17.26
C PRO A 167 -1.47 -11.17 18.40
N GLN A 168 -2.78 -10.99 18.21
CA GLN A 168 -3.81 -11.19 19.20
C GLN A 168 -4.60 -12.49 18.98
N THR A 169 -4.83 -12.87 17.70
CA THR A 169 -5.62 -14.04 17.33
C THR A 169 -4.74 -15.17 16.82
N ASP A 170 -5.27 -16.39 16.78
CA ASP A 170 -4.52 -17.55 16.27
C ASP A 170 -4.25 -17.43 14.75
N GLU A 171 -5.14 -16.80 13.99
CA GLU A 171 -4.88 -16.47 12.59
C GLU A 171 -3.69 -15.50 12.47
N GLU A 172 -3.68 -14.45 13.29
CA GLU A 172 -2.58 -13.48 13.28
C GLU A 172 -1.25 -14.10 13.71
N LYS A 173 -1.25 -15.03 14.67
CA LYS A 173 -0.05 -15.78 15.07
C LYS A 173 0.50 -16.62 13.90
N LYS A 174 -0.37 -17.33 13.18
CA LYS A 174 0.03 -18.10 11.98
C LYS A 174 0.63 -17.21 10.90
N MET A 175 0.03 -16.03 10.65
CA MET A 175 0.58 -15.07 9.69
C MET A 175 1.92 -14.52 10.15
N TRP A 176 2.06 -14.21 11.44
CA TRP A 176 3.28 -13.69 12.06
C TRP A 176 4.44 -14.69 12.00
N GLU A 177 4.19 -15.96 12.28
CA GLU A 177 5.18 -17.05 12.13
C GLU A 177 5.57 -17.23 10.66
N GLY A 178 4.59 -17.28 9.75
CA GLY A 178 4.83 -17.38 8.32
C GLY A 178 5.66 -16.24 7.73
N ALA A 179 5.54 -15.03 8.30
CA ALA A 179 6.28 -13.85 7.86
C ALA A 179 7.81 -14.03 7.97
N LEU A 180 8.30 -14.76 8.97
CA LEU A 180 9.73 -15.02 9.11
C LEU A 180 10.23 -15.92 7.99
N ARG A 181 9.50 -16.96 7.64
CA ARG A 181 9.82 -17.87 6.53
C ARG A 181 9.82 -17.13 5.19
N ARG A 182 8.80 -16.30 4.91
CA ARG A 182 8.75 -15.46 3.70
C ARG A 182 9.93 -14.51 3.63
N ARG A 183 10.31 -13.89 4.77
CA ARG A 183 11.50 -13.05 4.84
C ARG A 183 12.78 -13.84 4.52
N GLN A 184 12.96 -15.03 5.05
CA GLN A 184 14.13 -15.85 4.78
C GLN A 184 14.24 -16.22 3.30
N ILE A 185 13.12 -16.66 2.68
CA ILE A 185 13.06 -16.95 1.24
C ILE A 185 13.49 -15.71 0.44
N ARG A 186 12.93 -14.54 0.74
CA ARG A 186 13.27 -13.29 0.06
C ARG A 186 14.75 -12.92 0.20
N LEU A 187 15.33 -13.10 1.38
CA LEU A 187 16.75 -12.82 1.63
C LEU A 187 17.65 -13.78 0.86
N ILE A 188 17.28 -15.06 0.77
CA ILE A 188 18.01 -16.07 -0.01
C ILE A 188 17.95 -15.71 -1.50
N LEU A 189 16.75 -15.46 -2.04
CA LEU A 189 16.58 -15.09 -3.46
C LEU A 189 17.28 -13.79 -3.81
N GLY A 190 17.39 -12.86 -2.85
CA GLY A 190 18.13 -11.61 -2.99
C GLY A 190 19.63 -11.72 -2.74
N GLY A 191 20.20 -12.91 -2.50
CA GLY A 191 21.62 -13.14 -2.23
C GLY A 191 22.12 -12.54 -0.90
N LYS A 192 21.20 -12.23 0.03
CA LYS A 192 21.50 -11.59 1.32
C LYS A 192 21.53 -12.56 2.50
N MET A 193 21.23 -13.82 2.27
CA MET A 193 21.24 -14.91 3.26
C MET A 193 21.56 -16.22 2.55
N LYS A 194 22.37 -17.07 3.16
CA LYS A 194 22.61 -18.42 2.66
C LYS A 194 21.49 -19.37 3.12
N PRO A 195 21.14 -20.41 2.34
CA PRO A 195 20.10 -21.36 2.73
C PRO A 195 20.35 -22.04 4.07
N GLU A 196 21.63 -22.24 4.43
CA GLU A 196 22.05 -22.87 5.69
C GLU A 196 21.71 -22.00 6.91
N GLU A 197 21.60 -20.68 6.73
CA GLU A 197 21.30 -19.71 7.79
C GLU A 197 19.78 -19.57 8.04
N ALA A 198 18.92 -20.15 7.16
CA ALA A 198 17.47 -20.01 7.20
C ALA A 198 16.83 -21.08 8.09
N GLY A 199 17.01 -20.99 9.41
CA GLY A 199 16.54 -21.98 10.38
C GLY A 199 15.05 -22.27 10.30
N GLU A 200 14.21 -21.24 10.23
CA GLU A 200 12.75 -21.38 10.15
C GLU A 200 12.28 -22.03 8.82
N LEU A 201 12.99 -21.77 7.74
CA LEU A 201 12.67 -22.40 6.46
C LEU A 201 13.10 -23.87 6.46
N ARG A 202 14.24 -24.18 7.02
CA ARG A 202 14.76 -25.55 7.12
C ARG A 202 13.86 -26.46 7.96
N SER A 203 13.30 -25.96 9.06
CA SER A 203 12.40 -26.73 9.92
C SER A 203 11.13 -27.23 9.22
N LEU A 204 10.79 -26.72 8.04
CA LEU A 204 9.68 -27.23 7.22
C LEU A 204 10.04 -28.50 6.44
N PHE A 205 11.33 -28.74 6.18
CA PHE A 205 11.80 -29.83 5.34
C PHE A 205 12.51 -30.95 6.14
N ILE A 206 12.90 -30.66 7.37
CA ILE A 206 13.55 -31.60 8.28
C ILE A 206 12.52 -31.83 9.41
N GLN A 207 11.64 -32.80 9.22
CA GLN A 207 10.90 -33.43 10.32
C GLN A 207 11.78 -34.59 10.79
N ASP A 208 12.37 -34.45 12.00
CA ASP A 208 13.06 -35.53 12.70
C ASP A 208 12.08 -36.64 13.05
#